data_0a821314f1c0f83580c72f3f2782875d
#
_entry.id   0a821314f1c0f83580c72f3f2782875d
#
_cell.length_a   1.000
_cell.length_b   1.000
_cell.length_c   1.000
_cell.angle_alpha   90.00
_cell.angle_beta   90.00
_cell.angle_gamma   90.00
#
_symmetry.space_group_name_H-M   'P 1'
#
loop_
_entity.id
_entity.type
_entity.pdbx_description
1 polymer ?
#
loop_
_entity_poly.entity_id
_entity_poly.type
_entity_poly.pdbx_seq_one_letter_code
_entity_poly.pdbx_strand_id
1 'polypeptide(L)'
;MNILVTIHPFSDYLDSVLRQPAIIGLRFNSAIPFSQTPQEIIEILKKKTKNKDLWIDLKCRELRITENISIPKDLIPLNHEIEVNLPTAMYFNEGERYLIIEDIIDGNKLKIKTPKKAPDDFEIRFGKGASINIPDNSLKVQGYLTENDINYIKASKECNVHNYMISFVEQLSDINEVLEIDPDAKMIAKIESEKGLEFIKFRYEKVKELVRLMAARGDLYVEIDRPHEILNAMKLIIEKDPEAILASRILLSTLDLKSIPSCADICDIGFGIKLGYKNFMIGDHVCEIEKALKSALGLLVQISKDFS
;
A
#
# COMPACT_ATOMS: atom_id res chain seq x y z
N MET A 1 12.21 -10.54 14.95
CA MET A 1 11.14 -9.87 14.14
C MET A 1 11.46 -8.39 14.02
N ASN A 2 11.29 -7.84 12.84
CA ASN A 2 11.47 -6.44 12.49
C ASN A 2 10.13 -5.85 12.10
N ILE A 3 9.81 -4.65 12.59
CA ILE A 3 8.49 -4.04 12.36
C ILE A 3 8.67 -2.65 11.76
N LEU A 4 7.97 -2.40 10.66
CA LEU A 4 7.71 -1.08 10.12
C LEU A 4 6.36 -0.60 10.62
N VAL A 5 6.25 0.65 11.03
CA VAL A 5 4.98 1.26 11.45
C VAL A 5 4.66 2.47 10.62
N THR A 6 3.40 2.65 10.28
CA THR A 6 2.96 3.87 9.59
C THR A 6 2.86 5.02 10.58
N ILE A 7 3.28 6.20 10.16
CA ILE A 7 3.27 7.40 11.00
C ILE A 7 2.52 8.55 10.33
N HIS A 8 1.87 9.34 11.17
CA HIS A 8 1.36 10.64 10.81
C HIS A 8 2.31 11.74 11.32
N PRO A 9 2.65 12.77 10.52
CA PRO A 9 3.62 13.81 10.91
C PRO A 9 3.32 14.50 12.23
N PHE A 10 2.04 14.59 12.58
CA PHE A 10 1.55 15.28 13.78
C PHE A 10 1.08 14.35 14.89
N SER A 11 1.49 13.07 14.86
CA SER A 11 1.16 12.11 15.92
C SER A 11 1.91 12.43 17.21
N ASP A 12 1.19 12.47 18.35
CA ASP A 12 1.73 12.81 19.67
C ASP A 12 2.36 11.60 20.40
N TYR A 13 1.96 10.38 20.04
CA TYR A 13 2.42 9.14 20.70
C TYR A 13 3.66 8.51 20.07
N LEU A 14 4.17 9.08 18.99
CA LEU A 14 5.26 8.50 18.21
C LEU A 14 6.51 8.18 19.05
N ASP A 15 6.91 9.10 19.93
CA ASP A 15 8.07 8.91 20.82
C ASP A 15 7.96 7.66 21.71
N SER A 16 6.75 7.32 22.16
CA SER A 16 6.52 6.15 23.01
C SER A 16 6.67 4.84 22.21
N VAL A 17 6.27 4.85 20.96
CA VAL A 17 6.32 3.72 20.03
C VAL A 17 7.75 3.47 19.54
N LEU A 18 8.48 4.53 19.19
CA LEU A 18 9.85 4.44 18.65
C LEU A 18 10.88 3.85 19.62
N ARG A 19 10.59 3.84 20.92
CA ARG A 19 11.47 3.23 21.94
C ARG A 19 11.49 1.69 21.83
N GLN A 20 10.56 1.07 21.12
CA GLN A 20 10.52 -0.38 20.98
C GLN A 20 11.63 -0.86 20.03
N PRO A 21 12.51 -1.78 20.49
CA PRO A 21 13.63 -2.27 19.66
C PRO A 21 13.22 -2.98 18.39
N ALA A 22 12.04 -3.62 18.39
CA ALA A 22 11.50 -4.33 17.22
C ALA A 22 11.15 -3.38 16.05
N ILE A 23 10.93 -2.09 16.31
CA ILE A 23 10.64 -1.11 15.26
C ILE A 23 11.96 -0.71 14.60
N ILE A 24 12.10 -1.04 13.31
CA ILE A 24 13.29 -0.75 12.52
C ILE A 24 13.13 0.49 11.63
N GLY A 25 11.89 0.86 11.29
CA GLY A 25 11.63 1.98 10.40
C GLY A 25 10.19 2.45 10.45
N LEU A 26 9.98 3.59 9.82
CA LEU A 26 8.71 4.31 9.77
C LEU A 26 8.30 4.52 8.33
N ARG A 27 7.05 4.24 8.03
CA ARG A 27 6.44 4.50 6.72
C ARG A 27 5.58 5.76 6.81
N PHE A 28 5.75 6.67 5.87
CA PHE A 28 4.88 7.82 5.65
C PHE A 28 4.04 7.60 4.39
N ASN A 29 2.73 7.74 4.48
CA ASN A 29 1.80 7.60 3.36
C ASN A 29 1.64 8.93 2.61
N SER A 30 2.24 9.05 1.42
CA SER A 30 2.22 10.27 0.62
C SER A 30 0.85 10.61 -0.01
N ALA A 31 -0.12 9.67 0.06
CA ALA A 31 -1.49 9.93 -0.41
C ALA A 31 -2.30 10.82 0.53
N ILE A 32 -1.90 10.93 1.79
CA ILE A 32 -2.62 11.77 2.76
C ILE A 32 -2.35 13.23 2.42
N PRO A 33 -3.38 14.04 2.14
CA PRO A 33 -3.20 15.45 1.84
C PRO A 33 -2.87 16.26 3.10
N PHE A 34 -1.89 17.14 2.97
CA PHE A 34 -1.51 18.10 4.01
C PHE A 34 -1.52 19.53 3.45
N SER A 35 -1.61 20.52 4.33
CA SER A 35 -1.43 21.93 3.97
C SER A 35 0.04 22.32 3.78
N GLN A 36 0.95 21.51 4.33
CA GLN A 36 2.40 21.67 4.23
C GLN A 36 2.90 21.11 2.90
N THR A 37 4.02 21.65 2.44
CA THR A 37 4.74 21.12 1.28
C THR A 37 5.36 19.76 1.57
N PRO A 38 5.65 18.91 0.56
CA PRO A 38 6.38 17.66 0.76
C PRO A 38 7.68 17.84 1.54
N GLN A 39 8.44 18.89 1.28
CA GLN A 39 9.70 19.18 1.99
C GLN A 39 9.47 19.43 3.48
N GLU A 40 8.51 20.30 3.84
CA GLU A 40 8.18 20.58 5.24
C GLU A 40 7.74 19.30 5.99
N ILE A 41 6.94 18.47 5.34
CA ILE A 41 6.51 17.18 5.91
C ILE A 41 7.71 16.28 6.19
N ILE A 42 8.61 16.12 5.22
CA ILE A 42 9.78 15.25 5.37
C ILE A 42 10.72 15.77 6.45
N GLU A 43 10.93 17.08 6.55
CA GLU A 43 11.73 17.68 7.63
C GLU A 43 11.13 17.42 9.02
N ILE A 44 9.79 17.54 9.16
CA ILE A 44 9.09 17.22 10.41
C ILE A 44 9.29 15.74 10.76
N LEU A 45 9.07 14.84 9.79
CA LEU A 45 9.22 13.40 9.99
C LEU A 45 10.66 13.03 10.33
N LYS A 46 11.65 13.57 9.62
CA LYS A 46 13.07 13.30 9.86
C LYS A 46 13.50 13.69 11.28
N LYS A 47 13.01 14.81 11.80
CA LYS A 47 13.25 15.20 13.19
C LYS A 47 12.66 14.21 14.19
N LYS A 48 11.49 13.63 13.88
CA LYS A 48 10.79 12.66 14.74
C LYS A 48 11.37 11.25 14.67
N THR A 49 11.87 10.84 13.51
CA THR A 49 12.35 9.45 13.29
C THR A 49 13.63 9.11 14.04
N LYS A 50 14.42 10.12 14.44
CA LYS A 50 15.71 9.94 15.15
C LYS A 50 16.65 9.03 14.34
N ASN A 51 16.91 7.82 14.85
CA ASN A 51 17.83 6.85 14.26
C ASN A 51 17.09 5.71 13.50
N LYS A 52 15.79 5.86 13.21
CA LYS A 52 15.02 4.89 12.46
C LYS A 52 14.91 5.30 11.00
N ASP A 53 14.86 4.32 10.10
CA ASP A 53 14.67 4.60 8.69
C ASP A 53 13.30 5.24 8.45
N LEU A 54 13.28 6.31 7.66
CA LEU A 54 12.04 6.90 7.15
C LEU A 54 11.82 6.43 5.71
N TRP A 55 10.68 5.80 5.47
CA TRP A 55 10.25 5.31 4.17
C TRP A 55 9.08 6.14 3.65
N ILE A 56 9.22 6.70 2.46
CA ILE A 56 8.16 7.44 1.78
C ILE A 56 7.41 6.48 0.87
N ASP A 57 6.13 6.24 1.16
CA ASP A 57 5.28 5.35 0.37
C ASP A 57 4.64 6.12 -0.78
N LEU A 58 5.17 5.91 -1.98
CA LEU A 58 4.75 6.49 -3.24
C LEU A 58 3.61 5.66 -3.85
N LYS A 59 2.67 6.34 -4.49
CA LYS A 59 1.47 5.69 -5.02
C LYS A 59 1.63 5.16 -6.43
N CYS A 60 2.52 5.74 -7.19
CA CYS A 60 2.91 5.25 -8.49
C CYS A 60 1.68 4.89 -9.37
N ARG A 61 1.63 3.65 -9.89
CA ARG A 61 0.54 3.15 -10.75
C ARG A 61 -0.78 2.88 -10.01
N GLU A 62 -0.84 3.02 -8.69
CA GLU A 62 -2.07 2.82 -7.92
C GLU A 62 -3.17 3.79 -8.37
N LEU A 63 -4.33 3.26 -8.79
CA LEU A 63 -5.45 4.08 -9.26
C LEU A 63 -6.17 4.75 -8.10
N ARG A 64 -6.27 6.08 -8.16
CA ARG A 64 -6.90 6.89 -7.12
C ARG A 64 -7.83 7.94 -7.69
N ILE A 65 -8.94 8.14 -6.98
CA ILE A 65 -9.95 9.15 -7.28
C ILE A 65 -9.39 10.53 -6.92
N THR A 66 -9.45 11.47 -7.87
CA THR A 66 -8.80 12.80 -7.72
C THR A 66 -9.68 13.87 -7.09
N GLU A 67 -11.00 13.62 -6.98
CA GLU A 67 -11.98 14.58 -6.47
C GLU A 67 -12.98 13.91 -5.53
N ASN A 68 -13.71 14.71 -4.74
CA ASN A 68 -14.88 14.22 -4.00
C ASN A 68 -16.05 14.07 -4.97
N ILE A 69 -16.61 12.88 -5.07
CA ILE A 69 -17.67 12.55 -6.04
C ILE A 69 -18.81 11.76 -5.43
N SER A 70 -19.97 11.78 -6.10
CA SER A 70 -21.16 11.02 -5.75
C SER A 70 -21.74 10.29 -6.98
N ILE A 71 -21.80 8.96 -6.92
CA ILE A 71 -22.38 8.12 -7.96
C ILE A 71 -23.88 7.94 -7.69
N PRO A 72 -24.77 8.05 -8.69
CA PRO A 72 -24.52 8.04 -10.13
C PRO A 72 -24.39 9.41 -10.80
N LYS A 73 -24.32 10.51 -10.05
CA LYS A 73 -24.37 11.86 -10.60
C LYS A 73 -23.09 12.24 -11.34
N ASP A 74 -21.95 11.80 -10.80
CA ASP A 74 -20.64 12.21 -11.25
C ASP A 74 -19.93 11.08 -12.02
N LEU A 75 -18.97 11.45 -12.87
CA LEU A 75 -17.94 10.55 -13.37
C LEU A 75 -16.87 10.36 -12.29
N ILE A 76 -16.14 9.25 -12.32
CA ILE A 76 -15.03 8.99 -11.39
C ILE A 76 -13.71 9.42 -12.04
N PRO A 77 -13.13 10.58 -11.69
CA PRO A 77 -11.87 11.03 -12.25
C PRO A 77 -10.70 10.32 -11.56
N LEU A 78 -9.77 9.79 -12.36
CA LEU A 78 -8.57 9.08 -11.92
C LEU A 78 -7.31 9.91 -12.05
N ASN A 79 -6.29 9.55 -11.27
CA ASN A 79 -4.94 10.12 -11.32
C ASN A 79 -4.11 9.67 -12.53
N HIS A 80 -4.54 8.62 -13.24
CA HIS A 80 -3.91 8.10 -14.45
C HIS A 80 -4.92 7.95 -15.58
N GLU A 81 -4.45 8.08 -16.84
CA GLU A 81 -5.18 7.60 -17.98
C GLU A 81 -5.10 6.07 -18.06
N ILE A 82 -6.20 5.44 -18.42
CA ILE A 82 -6.29 3.98 -18.51
C ILE A 82 -6.96 3.53 -19.81
N GLU A 83 -6.60 2.33 -20.24
CA GLU A 83 -7.31 1.57 -21.26
C GLU A 83 -7.69 0.21 -20.67
N VAL A 84 -8.91 -0.23 -20.87
CA VAL A 84 -9.40 -1.54 -20.43
C VAL A 84 -10.58 -1.98 -21.29
N ASN A 85 -10.76 -3.30 -21.46
CA ASN A 85 -11.93 -3.83 -22.15
C ASN A 85 -13.20 -3.60 -21.31
N LEU A 86 -14.23 -3.05 -21.94
CA LEU A 86 -15.50 -2.72 -21.28
C LEU A 86 -16.63 -3.68 -21.71
N PRO A 87 -17.59 -3.95 -20.82
CA PRO A 87 -17.68 -3.50 -19.43
C PRO A 87 -16.76 -4.31 -18.50
N THR A 88 -16.22 -3.67 -17.45
CA THR A 88 -15.39 -4.35 -16.44
C THR A 88 -15.75 -3.92 -15.02
N ALA A 89 -15.29 -4.68 -14.01
CA ALA A 89 -15.54 -4.38 -12.61
C ALA A 89 -14.46 -3.47 -12.03
N MET A 90 -14.88 -2.47 -11.26
CA MET A 90 -14.04 -1.64 -10.40
C MET A 90 -14.33 -1.96 -8.95
N TYR A 91 -13.34 -2.38 -8.19
CA TYR A 91 -13.45 -2.69 -6.77
C TYR A 91 -13.00 -1.53 -5.91
N PHE A 92 -13.57 -1.42 -4.70
CA PHE A 92 -13.21 -0.42 -3.69
C PHE A 92 -13.43 -0.98 -2.28
N ASN A 93 -13.02 -0.25 -1.24
CA ASN A 93 -13.02 -0.72 0.14
C ASN A 93 -12.33 -2.09 0.27
N GLU A 94 -11.09 -2.19 -0.21
CA GLU A 94 -10.28 -3.43 -0.14
C GLU A 94 -10.97 -4.65 -0.79
N GLY A 95 -11.76 -4.43 -1.85
CA GLY A 95 -12.45 -5.49 -2.57
C GLY A 95 -13.83 -5.90 -2.01
N GLU A 96 -14.29 -5.26 -0.93
CA GLU A 96 -15.60 -5.59 -0.33
C GLU A 96 -16.79 -5.21 -1.22
N ARG A 97 -16.61 -4.21 -2.08
CA ARG A 97 -17.67 -3.70 -2.96
C ARG A 97 -17.12 -3.47 -4.37
N TYR A 98 -18.00 -3.56 -5.34
CA TYR A 98 -17.65 -3.26 -6.72
C TYR A 98 -18.75 -2.48 -7.46
N LEU A 99 -18.35 -1.81 -8.53
CA LEU A 99 -19.21 -1.17 -9.53
C LEU A 99 -18.78 -1.62 -10.92
N ILE A 100 -19.67 -1.49 -11.91
CA ILE A 100 -19.34 -1.83 -13.29
C ILE A 100 -19.03 -0.55 -14.06
N ILE A 101 -17.87 -0.48 -14.65
CA ILE A 101 -17.47 0.56 -15.60
C ILE A 101 -18.11 0.23 -16.94
N GLU A 102 -18.92 1.15 -17.48
CA GLU A 102 -19.53 1.00 -18.80
C GLU A 102 -18.83 1.81 -19.90
N ASP A 103 -18.11 2.88 -19.51
CA ASP A 103 -17.40 3.76 -20.45
C ASP A 103 -16.24 4.48 -19.75
N ILE A 104 -15.25 4.94 -20.54
CA ILE A 104 -14.12 5.76 -20.10
C ILE A 104 -14.10 7.02 -20.98
N ILE A 105 -14.21 8.18 -20.36
CA ILE A 105 -14.24 9.49 -21.01
C ILE A 105 -12.90 10.18 -20.76
N ASP A 106 -12.35 10.80 -21.80
CA ASP A 106 -11.07 11.54 -21.76
C ASP A 106 -9.88 10.67 -21.20
N GLY A 107 -9.99 9.35 -21.30
CA GLY A 107 -8.95 8.41 -20.84
C GLY A 107 -8.88 8.18 -19.33
N ASN A 108 -9.46 9.05 -18.50
CA ASN A 108 -9.32 8.97 -17.04
C ASN A 108 -10.59 9.24 -16.24
N LYS A 109 -11.75 9.33 -16.88
CA LYS A 109 -13.04 9.53 -16.18
C LYS A 109 -13.94 8.33 -16.40
N LEU A 110 -14.19 7.57 -15.35
CA LEU A 110 -15.00 6.36 -15.43
C LEU A 110 -16.48 6.69 -15.35
N LYS A 111 -17.26 6.17 -16.30
CA LYS A 111 -18.71 6.16 -16.26
C LYS A 111 -19.21 4.84 -15.72
N ILE A 112 -19.96 4.92 -14.63
CA ILE A 112 -20.46 3.75 -13.92
C ILE A 112 -21.86 3.38 -14.38
N LYS A 113 -22.05 2.09 -14.64
CA LYS A 113 -23.37 1.53 -14.93
C LYS A 113 -24.26 1.54 -13.68
N THR A 114 -25.33 2.30 -13.72
CA THR A 114 -26.31 2.29 -12.64
C THR A 114 -26.98 0.91 -12.51
N PRO A 115 -27.02 0.28 -11.33
CA PRO A 115 -27.68 -1.01 -11.16
C PRO A 115 -29.17 -0.93 -11.52
N LYS A 116 -29.66 -1.88 -12.32
CA LYS A 116 -31.07 -1.90 -12.78
C LYS A 116 -32.14 -1.92 -11.66
N LYS A 117 -31.75 -2.33 -10.45
CA LYS A 117 -32.59 -2.39 -9.26
C LYS A 117 -32.10 -1.45 -8.15
N ALA A 118 -31.38 -0.39 -8.54
CA ALA A 118 -30.96 0.61 -7.55
C ALA A 118 -32.21 1.28 -6.96
N PRO A 119 -32.26 1.51 -5.64
CA PRO A 119 -33.26 2.39 -5.03
C PRO A 119 -33.21 3.79 -5.64
N ASP A 120 -34.30 4.54 -5.56
CA ASP A 120 -34.37 5.92 -6.09
C ASP A 120 -33.35 6.87 -5.41
N ASP A 121 -32.95 6.54 -4.19
CA ASP A 121 -31.95 7.25 -3.37
C ASP A 121 -30.56 6.61 -3.41
N PHE A 122 -30.28 5.74 -4.39
CA PHE A 122 -28.97 5.10 -4.54
C PHE A 122 -27.88 6.14 -4.70
N GLU A 123 -26.99 6.20 -3.72
CA GLU A 123 -25.83 7.09 -3.71
C GLU A 123 -24.62 6.40 -3.09
N ILE A 124 -23.49 6.48 -3.78
CA ILE A 124 -22.17 6.08 -3.25
C ILE A 124 -21.25 7.29 -3.33
N ARG A 125 -20.69 7.69 -2.21
CA ARG A 125 -19.75 8.81 -2.11
C ARG A 125 -18.33 8.32 -2.00
N PHE A 126 -17.44 8.92 -2.78
CA PHE A 126 -16.00 8.71 -2.69
C PHE A 126 -15.32 10.01 -2.29
N GLY A 127 -14.38 9.91 -1.37
CA GLY A 127 -13.47 11.00 -1.04
C GLY A 127 -12.30 11.07 -2.00
N LYS A 128 -11.77 12.27 -2.20
CA LYS A 128 -10.50 12.48 -2.90
C LYS A 128 -9.41 11.62 -2.26
N GLY A 129 -8.64 10.92 -3.09
CA GLY A 129 -7.56 10.04 -2.65
C GLY A 129 -7.99 8.59 -2.39
N ALA A 130 -9.30 8.26 -2.51
CA ALA A 130 -9.75 6.88 -2.39
C ALA A 130 -9.12 6.00 -3.48
N SER A 131 -8.60 4.83 -3.08
CA SER A 131 -8.06 3.82 -4.00
C SER A 131 -9.14 2.97 -4.61
N ILE A 132 -8.90 2.53 -5.84
CA ILE A 132 -9.73 1.56 -6.55
C ILE A 132 -8.84 0.50 -7.22
N ASN A 133 -9.40 -0.69 -7.45
CA ASN A 133 -8.77 -1.77 -8.18
C ASN A 133 -9.62 -2.15 -9.40
N ILE A 134 -8.95 -2.44 -10.49
CA ILE A 134 -9.57 -2.96 -11.71
C ILE A 134 -8.80 -4.22 -12.11
N PRO A 135 -9.13 -5.40 -11.49
CA PRO A 135 -8.42 -6.66 -11.74
C PRO A 135 -8.81 -7.26 -13.09
N ASP A 136 -8.43 -6.58 -14.14
CA ASP A 136 -8.68 -6.96 -15.52
C ASP A 136 -7.35 -7.05 -16.28
N ASN A 137 -7.06 -8.20 -16.86
CA ASN A 137 -5.81 -8.46 -17.58
C ASN A 137 -5.58 -7.51 -18.77
N SER A 138 -6.65 -6.91 -19.31
CA SER A 138 -6.55 -5.91 -20.38
C SER A 138 -6.20 -4.50 -19.88
N LEU A 139 -6.22 -4.27 -18.56
CA LEU A 139 -5.92 -2.97 -17.99
C LEU A 139 -4.50 -2.52 -18.34
N LYS A 140 -4.42 -1.33 -18.92
CA LYS A 140 -3.18 -0.59 -19.12
C LYS A 140 -3.32 0.75 -18.41
N VAL A 141 -2.36 1.09 -17.59
CA VAL A 141 -2.25 2.38 -16.90
C VAL A 141 -1.11 3.16 -17.55
N GLN A 142 -1.37 4.38 -17.96
CA GLN A 142 -0.36 5.25 -18.60
C GLN A 142 0.50 5.93 -17.54
N GLY A 143 1.83 5.86 -17.72
CA GLY A 143 2.81 6.37 -16.78
C GLY A 143 2.96 5.47 -15.54
N TYR A 144 3.97 5.76 -14.74
CA TYR A 144 4.21 5.06 -13.47
C TYR A 144 4.17 6.02 -12.30
N LEU A 145 5.05 7.03 -12.26
CA LEU A 145 5.08 8.03 -11.20
C LEU A 145 4.03 9.12 -11.46
N THR A 146 3.29 9.49 -10.42
CA THR A 146 2.44 10.68 -10.43
C THR A 146 3.28 11.94 -10.20
N GLU A 147 2.72 13.12 -10.50
CA GLU A 147 3.35 14.40 -10.17
C GLU A 147 3.62 14.51 -8.65
N ASN A 148 2.70 14.03 -7.82
CA ASN A 148 2.88 14.00 -6.36
C ASN A 148 4.06 13.12 -5.95
N ASP A 149 4.23 11.95 -6.56
CA ASP A 149 5.36 11.05 -6.29
C ASP A 149 6.69 11.73 -6.64
N ILE A 150 6.76 12.35 -7.81
CA ILE A 150 7.94 13.10 -8.26
C ILE A 150 8.30 14.23 -7.27
N ASN A 151 7.29 14.96 -6.78
CA ASN A 151 7.50 16.02 -5.80
C ASN A 151 8.02 15.47 -4.47
N TYR A 152 7.48 14.33 -3.99
CA TYR A 152 7.99 13.67 -2.79
C TYR A 152 9.41 13.11 -2.96
N ILE A 153 9.75 12.52 -4.11
CA ILE A 153 11.11 12.03 -4.38
C ILE A 153 12.12 13.19 -4.36
N LYS A 154 11.82 14.29 -5.06
CA LYS A 154 12.67 15.48 -5.09
C LYS A 154 12.88 16.07 -3.69
N ALA A 155 11.80 16.28 -2.95
CA ALA A 155 11.84 16.81 -1.59
C ALA A 155 12.59 15.87 -0.61
N SER A 156 12.41 14.56 -0.75
CA SER A 156 13.13 13.56 0.05
C SER A 156 14.62 13.61 -0.19
N LYS A 157 15.03 13.64 -1.46
CA LYS A 157 16.43 13.76 -1.87
C LYS A 157 17.09 15.02 -1.29
N GLU A 158 16.43 16.19 -1.37
CA GLU A 158 16.89 17.42 -0.77
C GLU A 158 17.05 17.33 0.76
N CYS A 159 16.20 16.57 1.41
CA CYS A 159 16.27 16.28 2.84
C CYS A 159 17.22 15.11 3.19
N ASN A 160 17.97 14.56 2.24
CA ASN A 160 18.82 13.37 2.43
C ASN A 160 18.03 12.18 3.01
N VAL A 161 16.88 11.89 2.41
CA VAL A 161 16.03 10.71 2.64
C VAL A 161 15.85 10.01 1.31
N HIS A 162 16.39 8.80 1.18
CA HIS A 162 16.47 8.05 -0.08
C HIS A 162 15.72 6.71 -0.02
N ASN A 163 14.81 6.54 0.92
CA ASN A 163 14.09 5.28 1.12
C ASN A 163 12.64 5.43 0.64
N TYR A 164 12.25 4.63 -0.37
CA TYR A 164 10.94 4.68 -0.99
C TYR A 164 10.26 3.32 -0.97
N MET A 165 8.96 3.29 -0.66
CA MET A 165 8.07 2.18 -0.97
C MET A 165 7.34 2.54 -2.26
N ILE A 166 7.41 1.69 -3.27
CA ILE A 166 6.86 1.98 -4.60
C ILE A 166 5.74 1.00 -4.92
N SER A 167 4.55 1.54 -5.24
CA SER A 167 3.33 0.75 -5.43
C SER A 167 3.24 0.13 -6.82
N PHE A 168 2.58 -1.01 -6.93
CA PHE A 168 2.28 -1.70 -8.20
C PHE A 168 3.49 -1.85 -9.12
N VAL A 169 4.59 -2.40 -8.57
CA VAL A 169 5.79 -2.68 -9.37
C VAL A 169 5.55 -3.89 -10.26
N GLU A 170 5.61 -3.69 -11.58
CA GLU A 170 5.31 -4.70 -12.58
C GLU A 170 6.44 -4.90 -13.60
N GLN A 171 7.40 -4.00 -13.65
CA GLN A 171 8.50 -4.04 -14.64
C GLN A 171 9.74 -3.27 -14.19
N LEU A 172 10.87 -3.50 -14.88
CA LEU A 172 12.14 -2.85 -14.55
C LEU A 172 12.12 -1.32 -14.73
N SER A 173 11.36 -0.81 -15.71
CA SER A 173 11.23 0.63 -15.92
C SER A 173 10.63 1.36 -14.72
N ASP A 174 9.76 0.70 -13.95
CA ASP A 174 9.16 1.28 -12.74
C ASP A 174 10.23 1.66 -11.70
N ILE A 175 11.22 0.81 -11.55
CA ILE A 175 12.38 1.04 -10.67
C ILE A 175 13.30 2.11 -11.26
N ASN A 176 13.53 2.07 -12.57
CA ASN A 176 14.42 3.02 -13.25
C ASN A 176 13.88 4.45 -13.20
N GLU A 177 12.56 4.66 -13.33
CA GLU A 177 11.96 6.00 -13.20
C GLU A 177 12.27 6.66 -11.85
N VAL A 178 12.31 5.90 -10.76
CA VAL A 178 12.70 6.41 -9.44
C VAL A 178 14.20 6.72 -9.41
N LEU A 179 15.05 5.82 -9.95
CA LEU A 179 16.50 6.00 -9.98
C LEU A 179 16.94 7.18 -10.86
N GLU A 180 16.19 7.52 -11.90
CA GLU A 180 16.45 8.70 -12.73
C GLU A 180 16.32 10.00 -11.92
N ILE A 181 15.43 10.05 -10.94
CA ILE A 181 15.25 11.22 -10.07
C ILE A 181 16.20 11.17 -8.88
N ASP A 182 16.30 10.03 -8.23
CA ASP A 182 17.16 9.79 -7.07
C ASP A 182 18.05 8.54 -7.27
N PRO A 183 19.28 8.72 -7.78
CA PRO A 183 20.21 7.60 -8.02
C PRO A 183 20.63 6.84 -6.76
N ASP A 184 20.47 7.44 -5.57
CA ASP A 184 20.80 6.83 -4.27
C ASP A 184 19.60 6.11 -3.65
N ALA A 185 18.46 5.99 -4.36
CA ALA A 185 17.23 5.42 -3.88
C ALA A 185 17.39 3.98 -3.41
N LYS A 186 16.94 3.70 -2.20
CA LYS A 186 16.67 2.36 -1.67
C LYS A 186 15.17 2.11 -1.76
N MET A 187 14.78 0.98 -2.31
CA MET A 187 13.38 0.75 -2.62
C MET A 187 12.83 -0.51 -1.98
N ILE A 188 11.56 -0.43 -1.59
CA ILE A 188 10.70 -1.57 -1.29
C ILE A 188 9.63 -1.63 -2.37
N ALA A 189 9.69 -2.65 -3.22
CA ALA A 189 8.70 -2.88 -4.27
C ALA A 189 7.47 -3.57 -3.68
N LYS A 190 6.34 -2.90 -3.72
CA LYS A 190 5.06 -3.46 -3.31
C LYS A 190 4.51 -4.32 -4.45
N ILE A 191 4.37 -5.61 -4.19
CA ILE A 191 3.81 -6.57 -5.14
C ILE A 191 2.31 -6.64 -4.86
N GLU A 192 1.54 -6.06 -5.78
CA GLU A 192 0.12 -5.74 -5.61
C GLU A 192 -0.77 -6.24 -6.77
N SER A 193 -0.16 -6.90 -7.78
CA SER A 193 -0.89 -7.40 -8.97
C SER A 193 -0.32 -8.72 -9.48
N GLU A 194 -1.06 -9.42 -10.35
CA GLU A 194 -0.55 -10.60 -11.06
C GLU A 194 0.67 -10.27 -11.93
N LYS A 195 0.69 -9.12 -12.58
CA LYS A 195 1.85 -8.64 -13.36
C LYS A 195 3.07 -8.44 -12.45
N GLY A 196 2.87 -7.96 -11.22
CA GLY A 196 3.92 -7.88 -10.21
C GLY A 196 4.47 -9.25 -9.82
N LEU A 197 3.59 -10.27 -9.67
CA LEU A 197 4.04 -11.65 -9.44
C LEU A 197 4.82 -12.22 -10.62
N GLU A 198 4.46 -11.91 -11.86
CA GLU A 198 5.25 -12.28 -13.04
C GLU A 198 6.60 -11.56 -13.09
N PHE A 199 6.63 -10.27 -12.76
CA PHE A 199 7.87 -9.51 -12.66
C PHE A 199 8.85 -10.19 -11.70
N ILE A 200 8.42 -10.56 -10.49
CA ILE A 200 9.33 -11.20 -9.54
C ILE A 200 9.76 -12.60 -9.95
N LYS A 201 8.92 -13.36 -10.65
CA LYS A 201 9.31 -14.67 -11.20
C LYS A 201 10.47 -14.56 -12.17
N PHE A 202 10.45 -13.59 -13.08
CA PHE A 202 11.29 -13.60 -14.26
C PHE A 202 12.33 -12.47 -14.33
N ARG A 203 12.18 -11.40 -13.54
CA ARG A 203 12.98 -10.17 -13.66
C ARG A 203 13.66 -9.70 -12.38
N TYR A 204 13.16 -10.06 -11.21
CA TYR A 204 13.63 -9.56 -9.92
C TYR A 204 15.12 -9.79 -9.67
N GLU A 205 15.69 -10.91 -10.12
CA GLU A 205 17.12 -11.20 -9.98
C GLU A 205 18.05 -10.09 -10.50
N LYS A 206 17.57 -9.26 -11.43
CA LYS A 206 18.35 -8.14 -11.98
C LYS A 206 18.47 -6.94 -11.04
N VAL A 207 17.58 -6.84 -10.06
CA VAL A 207 17.43 -5.66 -9.18
C VAL A 207 17.42 -6.01 -7.70
N LYS A 208 17.58 -7.26 -7.32
CA LYS A 208 17.50 -7.73 -5.92
C LYS A 208 18.47 -7.05 -4.96
N GLU A 209 19.59 -6.51 -5.45
CA GLU A 209 20.54 -5.78 -4.62
C GLU A 209 20.08 -4.34 -4.31
N LEU A 210 19.17 -3.80 -5.12
CA LEU A 210 18.65 -2.43 -5.01
C LEU A 210 17.25 -2.37 -4.39
N VAL A 211 16.49 -3.47 -4.51
CA VAL A 211 15.07 -3.49 -4.23
C VAL A 211 14.72 -4.66 -3.32
N ARG A 212 14.11 -4.39 -2.18
CA ARG A 212 13.47 -5.39 -1.31
C ARG A 212 12.01 -5.56 -1.72
N LEU A 213 11.44 -6.74 -1.53
CA LEU A 213 10.05 -7.02 -1.85
C LEU A 213 9.11 -6.80 -0.66
N MET A 214 7.86 -6.46 -0.96
CA MET A 214 6.76 -6.43 0.01
C MET A 214 5.55 -7.17 -0.54
N ALA A 215 5.03 -8.13 0.23
CA ALA A 215 3.72 -8.73 0.00
C ALA A 215 2.64 -7.77 0.53
N ALA A 216 2.18 -6.87 -0.33
CA ALA A 216 1.15 -5.88 0.01
C ALA A 216 -0.24 -6.46 -0.24
N ARG A 217 -0.72 -7.25 0.72
CA ARG A 217 -1.86 -8.17 0.58
C ARG A 217 -3.22 -7.49 0.39
N GLY A 218 -3.34 -6.20 0.70
CA GLY A 218 -4.59 -5.45 0.51
C GLY A 218 -5.03 -5.48 -0.96
N ASP A 219 -4.22 -4.86 -1.81
CA ASP A 219 -4.48 -4.78 -3.24
C ASP A 219 -4.21 -6.12 -3.93
N LEU A 220 -3.11 -6.80 -3.61
CA LEU A 220 -2.78 -8.09 -4.22
C LEU A 220 -3.93 -9.10 -4.12
N TYR A 221 -4.66 -9.13 -3.01
CA TYR A 221 -5.79 -10.02 -2.81
C TYR A 221 -6.97 -9.72 -3.76
N VAL A 222 -7.14 -8.46 -4.14
CA VAL A 222 -8.19 -8.01 -5.06
C VAL A 222 -7.77 -8.24 -6.52
N GLU A 223 -6.47 -8.11 -6.80
CA GLU A 223 -5.91 -8.16 -8.15
C GLU A 223 -5.60 -9.59 -8.67
N ILE A 224 -5.63 -10.61 -7.81
CA ILE A 224 -5.44 -12.01 -8.22
C ILE A 224 -6.77 -12.67 -8.60
N ASP A 225 -6.75 -13.50 -9.64
CA ASP A 225 -7.94 -14.16 -10.17
C ASP A 225 -8.71 -14.99 -9.13
N ARG A 226 -7.99 -15.73 -8.29
CA ARG A 226 -8.57 -16.63 -7.29
C ARG A 226 -8.08 -16.29 -5.90
N PRO A 227 -8.98 -15.91 -4.98
CA PRO A 227 -8.61 -15.39 -3.65
C PRO A 227 -7.65 -16.28 -2.87
N HIS A 228 -7.75 -17.62 -2.97
CA HIS A 228 -6.85 -18.53 -2.26
C HIS A 228 -5.41 -18.54 -2.78
N GLU A 229 -5.15 -18.02 -3.98
CA GLU A 229 -3.81 -17.92 -4.56
C GLU A 229 -2.94 -16.87 -3.83
N ILE A 230 -3.52 -16.04 -2.96
CA ILE A 230 -2.75 -15.18 -2.07
C ILE A 230 -1.70 -15.96 -1.26
N LEU A 231 -2.00 -17.22 -0.89
CA LEU A 231 -1.08 -18.07 -0.15
C LEU A 231 0.17 -18.42 -0.99
N ASN A 232 -0.04 -18.74 -2.27
CA ASN A 232 1.06 -19.00 -3.21
C ASN A 232 1.84 -17.73 -3.53
N ALA A 233 1.16 -16.60 -3.64
CA ALA A 233 1.81 -15.30 -3.86
C ALA A 233 2.72 -14.93 -2.69
N MET A 234 2.24 -15.04 -1.45
CA MET A 234 3.07 -14.82 -0.25
C MET A 234 4.29 -15.74 -0.24
N LYS A 235 4.12 -17.03 -0.53
CA LYS A 235 5.21 -18.00 -0.59
C LYS A 235 6.23 -17.62 -1.66
N LEU A 236 5.77 -17.28 -2.87
CA LEU A 236 6.65 -16.86 -3.96
C LEU A 236 7.48 -15.63 -3.59
N ILE A 237 6.87 -14.61 -2.97
CA ILE A 237 7.54 -13.37 -2.61
C ILE A 237 8.66 -13.64 -1.60
N ILE A 238 8.40 -14.43 -0.54
CA ILE A 238 9.42 -14.74 0.47
C ILE A 238 10.52 -15.67 -0.06
N GLU A 239 10.21 -16.56 -1.00
CA GLU A 239 11.20 -17.41 -1.67
C GLU A 239 12.13 -16.60 -2.57
N LYS A 240 11.62 -15.51 -3.18
CA LYS A 240 12.42 -14.60 -4.03
C LYS A 240 13.27 -13.63 -3.21
N ASP A 241 12.74 -13.14 -2.10
CA ASP A 241 13.42 -12.23 -1.18
C ASP A 241 13.21 -12.69 0.28
N PRO A 242 14.19 -13.38 0.88
CA PRO A 242 14.12 -13.81 2.29
C PRO A 242 13.97 -12.66 3.31
N GLU A 243 14.23 -11.43 2.87
CA GLU A 243 14.03 -10.21 3.67
C GLU A 243 12.74 -9.47 3.31
N ALA A 244 11.86 -10.09 2.51
CA ALA A 244 10.58 -9.50 2.14
C ALA A 244 9.74 -9.12 3.36
N ILE A 245 8.89 -8.11 3.16
CA ILE A 245 8.02 -7.56 4.19
C ILE A 245 6.61 -8.09 3.99
N LEU A 246 5.97 -8.59 5.05
CA LEU A 246 4.55 -8.91 5.05
C LEU A 246 3.76 -7.68 5.47
N ALA A 247 2.85 -7.22 4.61
CA ALA A 247 2.10 -5.98 4.82
C ALA A 247 0.61 -6.13 4.51
N SER A 248 -0.14 -5.14 4.93
CA SER A 248 -1.61 -5.03 4.82
C SER A 248 -2.37 -6.07 5.63
N ARG A 249 -3.49 -5.69 6.19
CA ARG A 249 -4.38 -6.53 7.01
C ARG A 249 -3.70 -7.15 8.24
N ILE A 250 -2.64 -6.54 8.76
CA ILE A 250 -1.92 -7.01 9.95
C ILE A 250 -2.65 -6.59 11.21
N LEU A 251 -3.19 -7.58 11.96
CA LEU A 251 -3.81 -7.41 13.27
C LEU A 251 -4.93 -6.34 13.32
N LEU A 252 -5.77 -6.28 12.29
CA LEU A 252 -6.87 -5.33 12.19
C LEU A 252 -7.87 -5.45 13.34
N SER A 253 -8.07 -6.64 13.91
CA SER A 253 -8.98 -6.82 15.05
C SER A 253 -8.55 -6.07 16.31
N THR A 254 -7.29 -5.58 16.38
CA THR A 254 -6.86 -4.71 17.49
C THR A 254 -7.51 -3.34 17.48
N LEU A 255 -8.19 -2.95 16.39
CA LEU A 255 -9.02 -1.75 16.30
C LEU A 255 -10.24 -1.80 17.24
N ASP A 256 -10.79 -2.99 17.49
CA ASP A 256 -11.79 -3.18 18.52
C ASP A 256 -11.14 -3.28 19.90
N LEU A 257 -11.02 -2.13 20.56
CA LEU A 257 -10.39 -2.03 21.88
C LEU A 257 -11.14 -2.72 23.03
N LYS A 258 -12.34 -3.25 22.77
CA LYS A 258 -13.20 -3.93 23.75
C LYS A 258 -13.11 -5.44 23.66
N SER A 259 -12.59 -5.97 22.57
CA SER A 259 -12.48 -7.40 22.30
C SER A 259 -11.03 -7.88 22.43
N ILE A 260 -10.86 -9.17 22.61
CA ILE A 260 -9.57 -9.83 22.41
C ILE A 260 -9.29 -9.89 20.89
N PRO A 261 -8.04 -9.80 20.46
CA PRO A 261 -7.66 -9.96 19.07
C PRO A 261 -8.18 -11.27 18.47
N SER A 262 -8.58 -11.22 17.21
CA SER A 262 -9.20 -12.38 16.55
C SER A 262 -8.20 -13.55 16.41
N CYS A 263 -8.73 -14.77 16.53
CA CYS A 263 -7.94 -15.98 16.26
C CYS A 263 -7.41 -15.97 14.80
N ALA A 264 -8.18 -15.44 13.86
CA ALA A 264 -7.76 -15.31 12.46
C ALA A 264 -6.49 -14.46 12.31
N ASP A 265 -6.42 -13.29 12.98
CA ASP A 265 -5.25 -12.42 12.95
C ASP A 265 -4.02 -13.09 13.55
N ILE A 266 -4.18 -13.83 14.67
CA ILE A 266 -3.08 -14.57 15.28
C ILE A 266 -2.57 -15.67 14.35
N CYS A 267 -3.50 -16.44 13.75
CA CYS A 267 -3.14 -17.51 12.80
C CYS A 267 -2.48 -16.93 11.54
N ASP A 268 -2.91 -15.78 11.04
CA ASP A 268 -2.32 -15.09 9.89
C ASP A 268 -0.85 -14.73 10.14
N ILE A 269 -0.55 -14.14 11.31
CA ILE A 269 0.83 -13.83 11.69
C ILE A 269 1.66 -15.12 11.84
N GLY A 270 1.12 -16.12 12.51
CA GLY A 270 1.78 -17.42 12.66
C GLY A 270 2.08 -18.08 11.31
N PHE A 271 1.15 -18.00 10.36
CA PHE A 271 1.36 -18.49 9.00
C PHE A 271 2.46 -17.72 8.28
N GLY A 272 2.47 -16.38 8.36
CA GLY A 272 3.53 -15.56 7.79
C GLY A 272 4.92 -15.93 8.34
N ILE A 273 5.05 -16.11 9.66
CA ILE A 273 6.29 -16.58 10.31
C ILE A 273 6.67 -17.98 9.79
N LYS A 274 5.71 -18.88 9.66
CA LYS A 274 5.94 -20.24 9.15
C LYS A 274 6.42 -20.27 7.70
N LEU A 275 6.01 -19.31 6.88
CA LEU A 275 6.53 -19.13 5.53
C LEU A 275 7.95 -18.56 5.49
N GLY A 276 8.44 -17.98 6.59
CA GLY A 276 9.78 -17.41 6.72
C GLY A 276 9.82 -15.89 6.83
N TYR A 277 8.67 -15.19 6.86
CA TYR A 277 8.66 -13.73 7.05
C TYR A 277 9.17 -13.34 8.44
N LYS A 278 10.11 -12.40 8.45
CA LYS A 278 10.71 -11.81 9.66
C LYS A 278 10.41 -10.33 9.78
N ASN A 279 9.99 -9.70 8.67
CA ASN A 279 9.70 -8.29 8.55
C ASN A 279 8.20 -8.08 8.33
N PHE A 280 7.59 -7.22 9.13
CA PHE A 280 6.15 -6.94 9.10
C PHE A 280 5.91 -5.43 9.03
N MET A 281 4.85 -4.99 8.34
CA MET A 281 4.43 -3.60 8.35
C MET A 281 3.01 -3.46 8.85
N ILE A 282 2.83 -2.64 9.89
CA ILE A 282 1.50 -2.26 10.41
C ILE A 282 1.02 -1.03 9.62
N GLY A 283 -0.18 -1.14 9.04
CA GLY A 283 -0.78 -0.13 8.18
C GLY A 283 -1.44 1.04 8.93
N ASP A 284 -1.98 1.99 8.16
CA ASP A 284 -2.54 3.25 8.63
C ASP A 284 -3.57 3.07 9.76
N HIS A 285 -4.64 2.28 9.53
CA HIS A 285 -5.77 2.15 10.47
C HIS A 285 -5.34 1.76 11.89
N VAL A 286 -4.46 0.75 12.03
CA VAL A 286 -3.97 0.32 13.34
C VAL A 286 -3.03 1.37 13.94
N CYS A 287 -2.22 2.01 13.10
CA CYS A 287 -1.28 3.03 13.53
C CYS A 287 -1.93 4.37 13.90
N GLU A 288 -3.15 4.68 13.49
CA GLU A 288 -3.87 5.88 13.89
C GLU A 288 -4.33 5.86 15.35
N ILE A 289 -4.48 4.66 15.93
CA ILE A 289 -4.97 4.48 17.30
C ILE A 289 -3.85 3.94 18.19
N GLU A 290 -3.30 4.78 19.06
CA GLU A 290 -2.16 4.42 19.93
C GLU A 290 -2.34 3.09 20.68
N LYS A 291 -3.54 2.85 21.24
CA LYS A 291 -3.85 1.62 21.99
C LYS A 291 -3.85 0.38 21.08
N ALA A 292 -4.42 0.49 19.87
CA ALA A 292 -4.43 -0.57 18.87
C ALA A 292 -3.00 -0.90 18.42
N LEU A 293 -2.19 0.12 18.11
CA LEU A 293 -0.80 -0.06 17.72
C LEU A 293 0.03 -0.72 18.83
N LYS A 294 -0.11 -0.28 20.09
CA LYS A 294 0.59 -0.91 21.22
C LYS A 294 0.18 -2.37 21.41
N SER A 295 -1.10 -2.69 21.25
CA SER A 295 -1.60 -4.07 21.30
C SER A 295 -1.01 -4.90 20.15
N ALA A 296 -1.05 -4.41 18.93
CA ALA A 296 -0.50 -5.10 17.75
C ALA A 296 1.00 -5.35 17.88
N LEU A 297 1.78 -4.36 18.33
CA LEU A 297 3.21 -4.50 18.58
C LEU A 297 3.52 -5.56 19.64
N GLY A 298 2.77 -5.54 20.75
CA GLY A 298 2.91 -6.55 21.81
C GLY A 298 2.66 -7.96 21.31
N LEU A 299 1.59 -8.16 20.53
CA LEU A 299 1.24 -9.45 19.94
C LEU A 299 2.28 -9.94 18.94
N LEU A 300 2.72 -9.09 18.00
CA LEU A 300 3.76 -9.46 17.03
C LEU A 300 5.02 -9.94 17.73
N VAL A 301 5.49 -9.19 18.73
CA VAL A 301 6.69 -9.56 19.50
C VAL A 301 6.49 -10.88 20.25
N GLN A 302 5.32 -11.10 20.87
CA GLN A 302 5.04 -12.32 21.63
C GLN A 302 4.92 -13.54 20.71
N ILE A 303 4.14 -13.44 19.64
CA ILE A 303 4.00 -14.54 18.66
C ILE A 303 5.37 -14.92 18.09
N SER A 304 6.20 -13.91 17.77
CA SER A 304 7.55 -14.18 17.27
C SER A 304 8.44 -14.92 18.27
N LYS A 305 8.30 -14.68 19.56
CA LYS A 305 9.08 -15.40 20.60
C LYS A 305 8.63 -16.84 20.80
N ASP A 306 7.32 -17.05 20.73
CA ASP A 306 6.72 -18.33 21.11
C ASP A 306 6.60 -19.29 19.90
N PHE A 307 6.66 -18.76 18.66
CA PHE A 307 6.34 -19.51 17.45
C PHE A 307 7.47 -19.54 16.40
N SER A 308 8.62 -18.91 16.65
CA SER A 308 9.78 -18.88 15.72
C SER A 308 10.63 -20.13 15.79
#